data_8e3d45481a1b37ceb537feb21baa1d3a
#
_entry.id   8e3d45481a1b37ceb537feb21baa1d3a
#
_cell.length_a   1.000
_cell.length_b   1.000
_cell.length_c   1.000
_cell.angle_alpha   90.00
_cell.angle_beta   90.00
_cell.angle_gamma   90.00
#
_symmetry.space_group_name_H-M   'P 1'
#
loop_
_entity.id
_entity.type
_entity.pdbx_description
1 polymer ?
#
loop_
_entity_poly.entity_id
_entity_poly.type
_entity_poly.pdbx_seq_one_letter_code
_entity_poly.pdbx_strand_id
1 'polypeptide(L)'
;MSLFFMPSALFATDIFESGSQRVNVLELYTSEGCSSCPPADRWLSGLKEDKRLWKQLIPVAFHVDYWNDIGWPDRFSSVSYSDRQRRYARGKGLSTVYTPGFLLNGG
;
A
#
# COMPACT_ATOMS: atom_id res chain seq x y z
N MET A 1 16.25 5.18 29.63
CA MET A 1 15.91 4.74 29.02
C MET A 1 15.67 4.53 28.65
N SER A 2 16.23 4.87 28.69
CA SER A 2 15.95 4.52 27.92
C SER A 2 16.01 4.51 27.34
N LEU A 3 16.68 4.74 27.14
CA LEU A 3 16.51 4.60 26.22
C LEU A 3 16.69 4.29 25.66
N PHE A 4 17.24 4.52 25.41
CA PHE A 4 17.07 4.17 24.52
C PHE A 4 17.19 4.03 23.86
N PHE A 5 17.75 4.34 23.65
CA PHE A 5 17.58 4.14 22.75
C PHE A 5 17.45 4.19 21.95
N MET A 6 17.75 4.63 21.75
CA MET A 6 17.45 4.64 20.86
C MET A 6 17.32 4.90 20.18
N PRO A 7 17.60 5.17 20.14
CA PRO A 7 17.34 5.38 19.38
C PRO A 7 16.93 5.68 18.72
N SER A 8 17.08 5.95 18.43
CA SER A 8 16.52 5.96 17.69
C SER A 8 16.16 6.15 17.05
N ALA A 9 16.31 6.39 16.98
CA ALA A 9 15.78 6.27 16.27
C ALA A 9 15.43 6.45 15.63
N LEU A 10 15.55 6.87 15.47
CA LEU A 10 14.92 6.80 14.96
C LEU A 10 14.50 6.94 14.25
N PHE A 11 14.38 7.29 14.08
CA PHE A 11 13.62 7.22 13.61
C PHE A 11 12.84 7.81 13.32
N ALA A 12 13.05 8.11 13.15
CA ALA A 12 12.19 8.33 13.09
C ALA A 12 11.50 8.85 13.21
N THR A 13 11.63 9.31 13.27
CA THR A 13 10.87 9.47 13.70
C THR A 13 10.03 10.09 13.51
N ASP A 14 9.78 10.43 12.96
CA ASP A 14 8.87 10.82 13.01
C ASP A 14 7.99 10.38 13.40
N ILE A 15 8.01 11.19 13.42
CA ILE A 15 7.43 10.14 13.79
C ILE A 15 6.01 10.16 14.18
N PHE A 16 5.57 9.22 13.90
CA PHE A 16 4.28 8.79 13.85
C PHE A 16 4.06 7.76 14.95
N GLU A 17 3.23 8.09 15.88
CA GLU A 17 2.99 7.27 17.03
C GLU A 17 1.61 6.67 17.03
N SER A 18 1.54 5.38 17.25
CA SER A 18 0.27 4.68 17.38
C SER A 18 -0.12 4.45 18.83
N GLY A 19 0.74 4.82 19.78
CA GLY A 19 0.51 4.51 21.18
C GLY A 19 0.59 3.02 21.42
N SER A 20 -0.39 2.48 22.13
CA SER A 20 -0.43 1.05 22.41
C SER A 20 -1.10 0.26 21.31
N GLN A 21 -1.61 0.91 20.27
CA GLN A 21 -2.37 0.24 19.24
C GLN A 21 -1.50 -0.06 18.03
N ARG A 22 -1.77 -1.22 17.43
CA ARG A 22 -1.08 -1.63 16.23
C ARG A 22 -1.53 -0.77 15.06
N VAL A 23 -0.56 -0.31 14.25
CA VAL A 23 -0.84 0.39 13.02
C VAL A 23 -0.97 -0.64 11.90
N ASN A 24 -2.07 -0.57 11.16
CA ASN A 24 -2.31 -1.45 10.02
C ASN A 24 -1.94 -0.71 8.74
N VAL A 25 -1.22 -1.40 7.85
CA VAL A 25 -0.87 -0.87 6.54
C VAL A 25 -1.74 -1.55 5.51
N LEU A 26 -2.52 -0.75 4.79
CA LEU A 26 -3.41 -1.23 3.73
C LEU A 26 -2.83 -0.82 2.39
N GLU A 27 -2.43 -1.80 1.58
CA GLU A 27 -1.86 -1.55 0.25
C GLU A 27 -2.92 -1.84 -0.80
N LEU A 28 -3.06 -0.92 -1.74
CA LEU A 28 -3.90 -1.12 -2.91
C LEU A 28 -3.01 -1.12 -4.16
N TYR A 29 -3.05 -2.20 -4.93
CA TYR A 29 -2.37 -2.29 -6.21
C TYR A 29 -3.39 -1.97 -7.29
N THR A 30 -3.12 -0.90 -8.06
CA THR A 30 -4.08 -0.30 -8.97
C THR A 30 -3.37 0.20 -10.23
N SER A 31 -4.14 0.71 -11.20
CA SER A 31 -3.59 1.35 -12.39
C SER A 31 -4.66 2.21 -13.03
N GLU A 32 -4.24 3.32 -13.65
CA GLU A 32 -5.15 4.14 -14.46
C GLU A 32 -5.65 3.37 -15.68
N GLY A 33 -4.92 2.34 -16.11
CA GLY A 33 -5.32 1.50 -17.25
C GLY A 33 -6.21 0.33 -16.89
N CYS A 34 -6.55 0.18 -15.63
CA CYS A 34 -7.36 -0.94 -15.15
C CYS A 34 -8.82 -0.50 -15.05
N SER A 35 -9.70 -1.10 -15.83
CA SER A 35 -11.12 -0.67 -15.91
C SER A 35 -11.92 -1.00 -14.67
N SER A 36 -11.47 -1.95 -13.85
CA SER A 36 -12.16 -2.35 -12.62
C SER A 36 -11.59 -1.68 -11.38
N CYS A 37 -10.56 -0.86 -11.52
CA CYS A 37 -9.91 -0.23 -10.38
C CYS A 37 -10.59 1.03 -9.83
N PRO A 38 -11.31 1.85 -10.63
CA PRO A 38 -11.87 3.10 -10.10
C PRO A 38 -12.71 2.95 -8.83
N PRO A 39 -13.58 1.94 -8.68
CA PRO A 39 -14.30 1.79 -7.41
C PRO A 39 -13.37 1.57 -6.22
N ALA A 40 -12.31 0.77 -6.39
CA ALA A 40 -11.34 0.54 -5.32
C ALA A 40 -10.57 1.81 -5.00
N ASP A 41 -10.18 2.56 -6.02
CA ASP A 41 -9.48 3.83 -5.85
C ASP A 41 -10.34 4.83 -5.08
N ARG A 42 -11.62 4.91 -5.40
CA ARG A 42 -12.54 5.80 -4.69
C ARG A 42 -12.74 5.37 -3.25
N TRP A 43 -12.83 4.07 -3.01
CA TRP A 43 -12.96 3.56 -1.66
C TRP A 43 -11.73 3.93 -0.82
N LEU A 44 -10.54 3.75 -1.38
CA LEU A 44 -9.31 4.09 -0.68
C LEU A 44 -9.25 5.60 -0.37
N SER A 45 -9.63 6.43 -1.36
CA SER A 45 -9.64 7.88 -1.17
C SER A 45 -10.63 8.31 -0.09
N GLY A 46 -11.71 7.55 0.09
CA GLY A 46 -12.68 7.83 1.13
C GLY A 46 -12.13 7.66 2.54
N LEU A 47 -11.02 6.96 2.69
CA LEU A 47 -10.39 6.76 4.01
C LEU A 47 -9.84 8.04 4.61
N LYS A 48 -9.72 9.11 3.82
CA LYS A 48 -9.29 10.40 4.37
C LYS A 48 -10.22 10.92 5.47
N GLU A 49 -11.47 10.43 5.48
CA GLU A 49 -12.45 10.78 6.51
C GLU A 49 -12.47 9.79 7.66
N ASP A 50 -11.67 8.74 7.61
CA ASP A 50 -11.67 7.70 8.63
C ASP A 50 -10.90 8.17 9.85
N LYS A 51 -11.49 7.98 11.03
CA LYS A 51 -10.86 8.43 12.28
C LYS A 51 -9.59 7.65 12.62
N ARG A 52 -9.41 6.46 12.05
CA ARG A 52 -8.23 5.64 12.27
C ARG A 52 -7.04 6.07 11.43
N LEU A 53 -7.27 6.96 10.45
CA LEU A 53 -6.22 7.36 9.51
C LEU A 53 -5.03 7.93 10.27
N TRP A 54 -3.85 7.41 9.95
CA TRP A 54 -2.53 7.75 10.51
C TRP A 54 -2.33 7.29 11.94
N LYS A 55 -3.38 6.89 12.65
CA LYS A 55 -3.25 6.39 14.03
C LYS A 55 -3.24 4.87 14.07
N GLN A 56 -4.14 4.25 13.34
CA GLN A 56 -4.29 2.80 13.31
C GLN A 56 -4.28 2.27 11.89
N LEU A 57 -4.29 3.15 10.87
CA LEU A 57 -4.42 2.75 9.48
C LEU A 57 -3.60 3.66 8.59
N ILE A 58 -2.73 3.05 7.78
CA ILE A 58 -1.96 3.76 6.76
C ILE A 58 -2.31 3.17 5.41
N PRO A 59 -3.11 3.87 4.60
CA PRO A 59 -3.42 3.41 3.24
C PRO A 59 -2.33 3.86 2.28
N VAL A 60 -1.93 2.98 1.37
CA VAL A 60 -0.94 3.27 0.34
C VAL A 60 -1.40 2.69 -0.98
N ALA A 61 -1.36 3.48 -2.04
CA ALA A 61 -1.69 3.01 -3.38
C ALA A 61 -0.40 2.82 -4.17
N PHE A 62 -0.25 1.66 -4.79
CA PHE A 62 0.86 1.34 -5.67
C PHE A 62 0.33 1.15 -7.08
N HIS A 63 0.76 2.00 -8.01
CA HIS A 63 0.35 1.92 -9.41
C HIS A 63 1.28 0.95 -10.13
N VAL A 64 0.70 -0.17 -10.58
CA VAL A 64 1.45 -1.19 -11.31
C VAL A 64 1.60 -0.79 -12.76
N ASP A 65 2.60 -1.37 -13.44
CA ASP A 65 2.91 -0.97 -14.82
C ASP A 65 2.39 -1.95 -15.88
N TYR A 66 1.90 -3.11 -15.51
CA TYR A 66 1.58 -4.15 -16.50
C TYR A 66 0.31 -3.86 -17.31
N TRP A 67 -0.42 -2.78 -17.00
CA TRP A 67 -1.54 -2.33 -17.81
C TRP A 67 -1.13 -1.32 -18.87
N ASN A 68 0.10 -0.80 -18.82
CA ASN A 68 0.53 0.32 -19.68
C ASN A 68 0.47 -0.02 -21.17
N ASP A 69 0.68 -1.28 -21.54
CA ASP A 69 0.72 -1.69 -22.94
C ASP A 69 -0.63 -2.11 -23.50
N ILE A 70 -1.60 -2.39 -22.64
CA ILE A 70 -2.89 -2.92 -23.08
C ILE A 70 -4.07 -2.06 -22.62
N GLY A 71 -3.79 -1.04 -21.86
CA GLY A 71 -4.80 -0.12 -21.38
C GLY A 71 -4.31 1.30 -21.55
N TRP A 72 -4.46 2.08 -20.50
CA TRP A 72 -4.04 3.47 -20.48
C TRP A 72 -2.66 3.55 -19.82
N PRO A 73 -1.66 4.18 -20.47
CA PRO A 73 -0.35 4.35 -19.83
C PRO A 73 -0.49 5.19 -18.56
N ASP A 74 -0.06 4.63 -17.46
CA ASP A 74 -0.19 5.26 -16.14
C ASP A 74 1.13 5.94 -15.78
N ARG A 75 1.13 7.26 -15.75
CA ARG A 75 2.33 8.05 -15.44
C ARG A 75 2.80 7.90 -14.01
N PHE A 76 1.96 7.35 -13.13
CA PHE A 76 2.33 7.12 -11.73
C PHE A 76 2.81 5.69 -11.49
N SER A 77 2.83 4.85 -12.55
CA SER A 77 3.21 3.45 -12.39
C SER A 77 4.72 3.28 -12.25
N SER A 78 5.11 2.15 -11.67
CA SER A 78 6.51 1.80 -11.54
C SER A 78 6.64 0.29 -11.61
N VAL A 79 7.68 -0.18 -12.29
CA VAL A 79 7.98 -1.62 -12.35
C VAL A 79 8.26 -2.16 -10.95
N SER A 80 8.84 -1.34 -10.07
CA SER A 80 9.11 -1.77 -8.70
C SER A 80 7.83 -2.05 -7.92
N TYR A 81 6.74 -1.35 -8.23
CA TYR A 81 5.45 -1.61 -7.59
C TYR A 81 4.84 -2.92 -8.07
N SER A 82 4.96 -3.20 -9.37
CA SER A 82 4.53 -4.49 -9.91
C SER A 82 5.34 -5.63 -9.30
N ASP A 83 6.65 -5.45 -9.16
CA ASP A 83 7.52 -6.44 -8.57
C ASP A 83 7.21 -6.68 -7.10
N ARG A 84 6.84 -5.61 -6.37
CA ARG A 84 6.41 -5.73 -4.98
C ARG A 84 5.18 -6.63 -4.88
N GLN A 85 4.19 -6.40 -5.74
CA GLN A 85 2.99 -7.23 -5.76
C GLN A 85 3.33 -8.68 -6.07
N ARG A 86 4.21 -8.90 -7.05
CA ARG A 86 4.61 -10.26 -7.43
C ARG A 86 5.35 -10.97 -6.30
N ARG A 87 6.16 -10.25 -5.53
CA ARG A 87 6.85 -10.86 -4.38
C ARG A 87 5.86 -11.33 -3.33
N TYR A 88 4.83 -10.53 -3.04
CA TYR A 88 3.79 -10.96 -2.10
C TYR A 88 3.03 -12.17 -2.63
N ALA A 89 2.71 -12.16 -3.92
CA ALA A 89 2.01 -13.29 -4.53
C ALA A 89 2.82 -14.59 -4.41
N ARG A 90 4.12 -14.52 -4.71
CA ARG A 90 4.99 -15.69 -4.59
C ARG A 90 5.07 -16.19 -3.15
N GLY A 91 5.17 -15.29 -2.20
CA GLY A 91 5.21 -15.65 -0.79
C GLY A 91 3.95 -16.36 -0.32
N LYS A 92 2.83 -16.15 -1.01
CA LYS A 92 1.56 -16.80 -0.69
C LYS A 92 1.28 -18.02 -1.57
N GLY A 93 2.22 -18.40 -2.43
CA GLY A 93 2.04 -19.53 -3.34
C GLY A 93 1.12 -19.22 -4.52
N LEU A 94 0.89 -17.96 -4.82
CA LEU A 94 0.05 -17.57 -5.96
C LEU A 94 0.89 -17.46 -7.23
N SER A 95 0.34 -17.92 -8.35
CA SER A 95 1.04 -17.91 -9.63
C SER A 95 0.76 -16.66 -10.44
N THR A 96 -0.18 -15.81 -10.03
CA THR A 96 -0.56 -14.64 -10.79
C THR A 96 -0.90 -13.48 -9.88
N VAL A 97 -0.89 -12.27 -10.46
CA VAL A 97 -1.30 -11.04 -9.79
C VAL A 97 -2.43 -10.39 -10.59
N TYR A 98 -3.17 -9.52 -9.94
CA TYR A 98 -4.29 -8.83 -10.59
C TYR A 98 -4.56 -7.50 -9.89
N THR A 99 -5.34 -6.65 -10.57
CA THR A 99 -5.80 -5.38 -10.00
C THR A 99 -7.34 -5.29 -10.13
N PRO A 100 -8.01 -4.59 -9.21
CA PRO A 100 -7.43 -4.03 -7.98
C PRO A 100 -7.06 -5.15 -7.00
N GLY A 101 -5.97 -4.96 -6.26
CA GLY A 101 -5.55 -5.94 -5.28
C GLY A 101 -5.28 -5.25 -3.95
N PHE A 102 -5.82 -5.79 -2.87
CA PHE A 102 -5.62 -5.25 -1.53
C PHE A 102 -4.78 -6.20 -0.69
N LEU A 103 -3.86 -5.63 0.08
CA LEU A 103 -3.10 -6.38 1.09
C LEU A 103 -3.18 -5.62 2.41
N LEU A 104 -3.58 -6.30 3.45
CA LEU A 104 -3.57 -5.74 4.79
C LEU A 104 -2.38 -6.34 5.54
N ASN A 105 -1.41 -5.47 5.90
CA ASN A 105 -0.20 -5.88 6.62
C ASN A 105 0.59 -6.98 5.89
N GLY A 106 0.60 -6.88 4.55
CA GLY A 106 1.36 -7.83 3.75
C GLY A 106 0.65 -9.14 3.49
N GLY A 107 -0.58 -9.22 3.85
CA GLY A 107 -1.29 -10.43 3.62
C GLY A 107 -2.43 -10.70 4.49
#